data_f98eb2f32fe33db18e193e4c210dd25b
#
_entry.id   f98eb2f32fe33db18e193e4c210dd25b
#
_cell.length_a   1.000
_cell.length_b   1.000
_cell.length_c   1.000
_cell.angle_alpha   90.00
_cell.angle_beta   90.00
_cell.angle_gamma   90.00
#
_symmetry.space_group_name_H-M   'P 1'
#
loop_
_entity.id
_entity.type
_entity.pdbx_description
1 polymer ?
#
loop_
_entity_poly.entity_id
_entity_poly.type
_entity_poly.pdbx_seq_one_letter_code
_entity_poly.pdbx_strand_id
1 'polypeptide(L)'
;MAKEVCIDAYLDVYYDLVPDMTEAVQPAIQIGGASNRQVMGGAEAGFLWDFWYPALPSAEITGRNLATAMLLEVPLVLGRTSEGKAFAMRDSCPHRGIPLSYGRFDGKALECSYHGWKFDACSGRCVEIPSLSSHDKLRVDRIFAGHYPCEERDGYVWVYMTAAGSRTPATVSPAPALPVFSDKFKITRLACEIPSHVDQGIIGLMDPAHGPFVHQSWYWRSRHSIHEKEKHFEPIPNGFRMSRHEPSSNSAPYKLLRYFSGEATTTMIDFVLPNMRLEEIRSGHLWFSSRATVTPVRRDLCRIDFVAAWNLVRWMPLVVPIFRAFAKRFLTQDQETMIRQAAGLEHDPHLMLIDDADRPAKWYFALKANLLESRNSGLPMAHPITGPVTLRWRS
;
A
#
# COMPACT_ATOMS: atom_id res chain seq x y z
N MET A 1 -34.61 20.62 29.50
CA MET A 1 -33.89 21.37 28.45
C MET A 1 -32.67 20.54 28.11
N ALA A 2 -32.81 19.67 27.12
CA ALA A 2 -31.74 18.83 26.60
C ALA A 2 -30.85 19.66 25.68
N LYS A 3 -29.55 19.61 25.88
CA LYS A 3 -28.57 20.14 24.92
C LYS A 3 -28.34 19.07 23.84
N GLU A 4 -28.81 19.36 22.64
CA GLU A 4 -28.36 18.70 21.42
C GLU A 4 -26.88 19.01 21.25
N VAL A 5 -26.05 17.96 21.21
CA VAL A 5 -24.62 18.06 20.93
C VAL A 5 -24.45 17.74 19.44
N CYS A 6 -23.97 18.73 18.72
CA CYS A 6 -23.64 18.78 17.31
C CYS A 6 -22.89 17.51 16.84
N ILE A 7 -23.51 16.76 15.94
CA ILE A 7 -22.88 15.76 15.07
C ILE A 7 -22.34 16.41 13.76
N ASP A 8 -22.67 17.68 13.52
CA ASP A 8 -22.38 18.39 12.26
C ASP A 8 -20.94 18.89 12.10
N ALA A 9 -20.10 18.88 13.17
CA ALA A 9 -18.77 19.46 13.09
C ALA A 9 -17.68 18.55 12.49
N TYR A 10 -17.99 17.30 12.17
CA TYR A 10 -17.00 16.35 11.61
C TYR A 10 -17.12 16.14 10.09
N LEU A 11 -18.19 16.59 9.49
CA LEU A 11 -18.43 16.52 8.03
C LEU A 11 -17.93 17.76 7.28
N ASP A 12 -17.88 18.92 7.93
CA ASP A 12 -17.53 20.19 7.27
C ASP A 12 -16.05 20.37 6.94
N VAL A 13 -15.14 19.62 7.56
CA VAL A 13 -13.68 19.74 7.30
C VAL A 13 -13.23 18.94 6.08
N TYR A 14 -14.07 18.02 5.58
CA TYR A 14 -13.71 17.19 4.42
C TYR A 14 -14.19 17.75 3.07
N TYR A 15 -15.14 18.70 3.07
CA TYR A 15 -15.76 19.24 1.85
C TYR A 15 -15.19 20.56 1.34
N ASP A 16 -14.43 21.29 2.14
CA ASP A 16 -13.87 22.61 1.75
C ASP A 16 -12.62 22.56 0.86
N LEU A 17 -12.17 21.38 0.42
CA LEU A 17 -10.99 21.21 -0.45
C LEU A 17 -11.26 20.55 -1.81
N VAL A 18 -12.52 20.35 -2.16
CA VAL A 18 -12.90 19.83 -3.49
C VAL A 18 -13.89 20.78 -4.13
N PRO A 19 -13.59 21.38 -5.30
CA PRO A 19 -14.60 22.17 -5.99
C PRO A 19 -15.75 21.26 -6.43
N ASP A 20 -16.95 21.71 -6.10
CA ASP A 20 -18.30 21.28 -6.45
C ASP A 20 -18.40 20.23 -7.58
N MET A 21 -18.57 18.97 -7.20
CA MET A 21 -19.05 17.88 -8.05
C MET A 21 -20.32 17.27 -7.44
N THR A 22 -21.28 18.12 -7.09
CA THR A 22 -22.63 17.71 -6.70
C THR A 22 -23.53 17.60 -7.92
N GLU A 23 -23.22 16.69 -8.86
CA GLU A 23 -24.25 16.12 -9.73
C GLU A 23 -23.92 14.65 -9.98
N ALA A 24 -24.90 13.79 -9.61
CA ALA A 24 -25.02 12.38 -9.95
C ALA A 24 -24.10 11.36 -9.21
N VAL A 25 -24.26 11.21 -7.90
CA VAL A 25 -24.06 9.88 -7.30
C VAL A 25 -25.39 9.14 -7.31
N GLN A 26 -25.62 8.33 -8.33
CA GLN A 26 -26.68 7.32 -8.34
C GLN A 26 -26.32 6.17 -7.37
N PRO A 27 -27.36 5.50 -6.77
CA PRO A 27 -27.11 4.47 -5.77
C PRO A 27 -26.37 3.27 -6.35
N ALA A 28 -25.54 2.67 -5.53
CA ALA A 28 -24.70 1.51 -5.84
C ALA A 28 -25.46 0.43 -6.63
N ILE A 29 -25.09 0.27 -7.89
CA ILE A 29 -25.50 -0.86 -8.73
C ILE A 29 -24.78 -2.09 -8.22
N GLN A 30 -25.52 -3.16 -7.93
CA GLN A 30 -24.98 -4.48 -7.63
C GLN A 30 -24.09 -4.92 -8.80
N ILE A 31 -22.79 -5.07 -8.55
CA ILE A 31 -21.84 -5.56 -9.55
C ILE A 31 -22.00 -7.07 -9.67
N GLY A 32 -22.79 -7.50 -10.59
CA GLY A 32 -22.78 -8.87 -11.13
C GLY A 32 -21.72 -8.98 -12.20
N GLY A 33 -20.53 -9.47 -11.87
CA GLY A 33 -19.46 -9.62 -12.83
C GLY A 33 -18.73 -10.94 -12.70
N ALA A 34 -19.17 -11.96 -13.44
CA ALA A 34 -18.56 -13.28 -13.48
C ALA A 34 -17.62 -13.50 -14.69
N SER A 35 -17.28 -12.51 -15.51
CA SER A 35 -16.68 -12.76 -16.83
C SER A 35 -15.26 -12.26 -17.08
N ASN A 36 -14.70 -11.43 -16.24
CA ASN A 36 -13.28 -10.98 -16.38
C ASN A 36 -12.24 -12.10 -16.10
N ARG A 37 -12.68 -13.34 -16.00
CA ARG A 37 -11.89 -14.52 -15.59
C ARG A 37 -10.90 -15.03 -16.64
N GLN A 38 -11.05 -14.70 -17.91
CA GLN A 38 -10.30 -15.40 -18.98
C GLN A 38 -8.99 -14.71 -19.41
N VAL A 39 -8.85 -13.40 -19.28
CA VAL A 39 -7.64 -12.67 -19.71
C VAL A 39 -6.55 -12.64 -18.65
N MET A 40 -6.93 -12.81 -17.38
CA MET A 40 -6.05 -12.71 -16.20
C MET A 40 -5.68 -14.07 -15.61
N GLY A 41 -5.69 -15.13 -16.38
CA GLY A 41 -5.19 -16.45 -15.97
C GLY A 41 -5.97 -17.09 -14.81
N GLY A 42 -7.30 -17.16 -14.91
CA GLY A 42 -8.13 -18.18 -14.22
C GLY A 42 -8.15 -18.23 -12.69
N ALA A 43 -7.31 -17.49 -12.00
CA ALA A 43 -7.37 -17.36 -10.56
C ALA A 43 -8.35 -16.21 -10.23
N GLU A 44 -9.45 -16.49 -9.54
CA GLU A 44 -10.13 -15.45 -8.79
C GLU A 44 -9.05 -14.73 -7.99
N ALA A 45 -8.80 -13.48 -8.34
CA ALA A 45 -7.68 -12.72 -7.79
C ALA A 45 -7.99 -12.36 -6.33
N GLY A 46 -7.87 -13.34 -5.46
CA GLY A 46 -7.89 -13.13 -4.02
C GLY A 46 -6.72 -12.26 -3.59
N PHE A 47 -6.86 -11.62 -2.43
CA PHE A 47 -5.76 -10.91 -1.82
C PHE A 47 -4.62 -11.89 -1.45
N LEU A 48 -3.39 -11.39 -1.49
CA LEU A 48 -2.24 -12.14 -0.97
C LEU A 48 -2.16 -11.94 0.55
N TRP A 49 -2.44 -12.99 1.29
CA TRP A 49 -2.28 -13.05 2.74
C TRP A 49 -0.86 -13.42 3.14
N ASP A 50 -0.56 -13.33 4.43
CA ASP A 50 0.74 -13.63 5.02
C ASP A 50 1.86 -12.73 4.48
N PHE A 51 1.54 -11.43 4.43
CA PHE A 51 2.43 -10.35 4.06
C PHE A 51 2.23 -9.10 4.93
N TRP A 52 3.24 -8.25 4.93
CA TRP A 52 3.18 -6.92 5.50
C TRP A 52 2.48 -5.94 4.57
N TYR A 53 1.56 -5.17 5.13
CA TYR A 53 0.88 -4.07 4.45
C TYR A 53 0.99 -2.78 5.28
N PRO A 54 1.27 -1.61 4.68
CA PRO A 54 1.22 -0.34 5.40
C PRO A 54 -0.24 -0.02 5.73
N ALA A 55 -0.53 0.18 7.01
CA ALA A 55 -1.88 0.49 7.47
C ALA A 55 -2.16 2.00 7.46
N LEU A 56 -1.33 2.77 8.14
CA LEU A 56 -1.45 4.23 8.26
C LEU A 56 -0.10 4.86 8.67
N PRO A 57 0.05 6.19 8.52
CA PRO A 57 1.19 6.92 9.07
C PRO A 57 1.33 6.75 10.58
N SER A 58 2.55 6.49 11.07
CA SER A 58 2.82 6.33 12.51
C SER A 58 2.39 7.55 13.36
N ALA A 59 2.34 8.73 12.75
CA ALA A 59 1.91 9.97 13.42
C ALA A 59 0.41 9.99 13.76
N GLU A 60 -0.40 9.10 13.17
CA GLU A 60 -1.83 9.04 13.44
C GLU A 60 -2.17 8.28 14.73
N ILE A 61 -1.25 7.45 15.23
CA ILE A 61 -1.42 6.75 16.51
C ILE A 61 -0.60 7.45 17.61
N THR A 62 -1.18 8.42 18.29
CA THR A 62 -0.51 9.20 19.34
C THR A 62 -1.25 9.11 20.67
N GLY A 63 -0.52 8.93 21.77
CA GLY A 63 -1.10 8.86 23.11
C GLY A 63 -2.12 7.73 23.24
N ARG A 64 -3.34 8.05 23.67
CA ARG A 64 -4.46 7.10 23.80
C ARG A 64 -5.44 7.12 22.63
N ASN A 65 -5.12 7.86 21.57
CA ASN A 65 -5.98 7.95 20.40
C ASN A 65 -5.92 6.63 19.61
N LEU A 66 -7.09 6.13 19.26
CA LEU A 66 -7.25 5.01 18.35
C LEU A 66 -7.40 5.53 16.92
N ALA A 67 -6.80 4.84 15.99
CA ALA A 67 -6.98 5.07 14.56
C ALA A 67 -7.56 3.81 13.91
N THR A 68 -8.19 3.95 12.77
CA THR A 68 -8.77 2.82 12.03
C THR A 68 -8.14 2.70 10.65
N ALA A 69 -8.04 1.48 10.17
CA ALA A 69 -7.63 1.19 8.80
C ALA A 69 -8.44 0.00 8.26
N MET A 70 -8.56 -0.08 6.94
CA MET A 70 -9.09 -1.25 6.26
C MET A 70 -7.98 -1.87 5.42
N LEU A 71 -7.67 -3.15 5.66
CA LEU A 71 -6.70 -3.91 4.88
C LEU A 71 -7.32 -5.23 4.47
N LEU A 72 -7.30 -5.56 3.18
CA LEU A 72 -7.81 -6.83 2.66
C LEU A 72 -9.26 -7.12 3.12
N GLU A 73 -10.13 -6.11 3.15
CA GLU A 73 -11.50 -6.16 3.68
C GLU A 73 -11.59 -6.46 5.19
N VAL A 74 -10.49 -6.39 5.91
CA VAL A 74 -10.46 -6.54 7.38
C VAL A 74 -10.41 -5.16 8.03
N PRO A 75 -11.42 -4.78 8.80
CA PRO A 75 -11.37 -3.56 9.58
C PRO A 75 -10.38 -3.73 10.75
N LEU A 76 -9.51 -2.76 10.92
CA LEU A 76 -8.48 -2.73 11.95
C LEU A 76 -8.64 -1.50 12.85
N VAL A 77 -8.43 -1.70 14.13
CA VAL A 77 -8.16 -0.65 15.10
C VAL A 77 -6.69 -0.70 15.49
N LEU A 78 -6.05 0.46 15.43
CA LEU A 78 -4.65 0.63 15.74
C LEU A 78 -4.47 1.67 16.85
N GLY A 79 -3.41 1.52 17.60
CA GLY A 79 -3.08 2.48 18.66
C GLY A 79 -1.66 2.27 19.16
N ARG A 80 -1.32 3.00 20.23
CA ARG A 80 -0.02 2.93 20.87
C ARG A 80 -0.18 2.67 22.35
N THR A 81 0.46 1.61 22.85
CA THR A 81 0.45 1.28 24.28
C THR A 81 1.16 2.36 25.12
N SER A 82 0.94 2.37 26.42
CA SER A 82 1.67 3.24 27.36
C SER A 82 3.19 3.03 27.35
N GLU A 83 3.65 1.88 26.85
CA GLU A 83 5.07 1.55 26.65
C GLU A 83 5.62 2.07 25.32
N GLY A 84 4.80 2.75 24.52
CA GLY A 84 5.17 3.28 23.22
C GLY A 84 5.09 2.30 22.06
N LYS A 85 4.62 1.06 22.26
CA LYS A 85 4.52 0.01 21.24
C LYS A 85 3.23 0.18 20.41
N ALA A 86 3.34 0.18 19.10
CA ALA A 86 2.19 0.12 18.21
C ALA A 86 1.50 -1.24 18.31
N PHE A 87 0.17 -1.27 18.17
CA PHE A 87 -0.62 -2.50 18.09
C PHE A 87 -1.67 -2.39 17.00
N ALA A 88 -2.11 -3.56 16.49
CA ALA A 88 -3.19 -3.69 15.53
C ALA A 88 -4.10 -4.85 15.92
N MET A 89 -5.39 -4.60 15.99
CA MET A 89 -6.42 -5.60 16.28
C MET A 89 -7.53 -5.51 15.24
N ARG A 90 -8.30 -6.60 15.09
CA ARG A 90 -9.53 -6.54 14.31
C ARG A 90 -10.50 -5.57 14.99
N ASP A 91 -11.03 -4.63 14.22
CA ASP A 91 -11.98 -3.65 14.73
C ASP A 91 -13.40 -4.23 14.80
N SER A 92 -13.56 -5.26 15.62
CA SER A 92 -14.83 -5.93 15.84
C SER A 92 -14.80 -6.68 17.15
N CYS A 93 -15.72 -6.38 18.06
CA CYS A 93 -15.89 -7.10 19.30
C CYS A 93 -16.50 -8.49 19.02
N PRO A 94 -15.86 -9.60 19.47
CA PRO A 94 -16.37 -10.95 19.22
C PRO A 94 -17.71 -11.26 19.87
N HIS A 95 -18.19 -10.41 20.79
CA HIS A 95 -19.49 -10.59 21.43
C HIS A 95 -20.65 -10.30 20.45
N ARG A 96 -20.71 -9.09 19.88
CA ARG A 96 -21.82 -8.66 18.98
C ARG A 96 -21.36 -7.77 17.81
N GLY A 97 -20.09 -7.82 17.44
CA GLY A 97 -19.59 -7.22 16.21
C GLY A 97 -19.38 -5.70 16.23
N ILE A 98 -19.71 -5.00 17.33
CA ILE A 98 -19.49 -3.54 17.38
C ILE A 98 -18.02 -3.22 17.22
N PRO A 99 -17.63 -2.17 16.43
CA PRO A 99 -16.24 -1.79 16.29
C PRO A 99 -15.61 -1.41 17.64
N LEU A 100 -14.44 -1.95 17.90
CA LEU A 100 -13.70 -1.69 19.14
C LEU A 100 -13.11 -0.26 19.16
N SER A 101 -12.95 0.36 18.00
CA SER A 101 -12.52 1.75 17.85
C SER A 101 -13.47 2.77 18.51
N TYR A 102 -14.75 2.43 18.67
CA TYR A 102 -15.69 3.25 19.46
C TYR A 102 -15.57 3.05 20.98
N GLY A 103 -14.67 2.18 21.42
CA GLY A 103 -14.45 1.88 22.81
C GLY A 103 -13.50 2.85 23.53
N ARG A 104 -13.00 2.43 24.67
CA ARG A 104 -12.03 3.18 25.47
C ARG A 104 -10.71 2.45 25.55
N PHE A 105 -9.64 3.16 25.33
CA PHE A 105 -8.29 2.62 25.47
C PHE A 105 -7.59 3.25 26.68
N ASP A 106 -7.14 2.45 27.63
CA ASP A 106 -6.47 2.92 28.84
C ASP A 106 -4.93 2.97 28.73
N GLY A 107 -4.40 2.54 27.59
CA GLY A 107 -2.95 2.42 27.31
C GLY A 107 -2.45 0.97 27.36
N LYS A 108 -3.27 0.01 27.78
CA LYS A 108 -2.96 -1.43 27.82
C LYS A 108 -4.10 -2.28 27.28
N ALA A 109 -5.33 -1.96 27.62
CA ALA A 109 -6.51 -2.70 27.21
C ALA A 109 -7.51 -1.82 26.48
N LEU A 110 -8.21 -2.42 25.52
CA LEU A 110 -9.27 -1.82 24.73
C LEU A 110 -10.62 -2.32 25.25
N GLU A 111 -11.43 -1.43 25.80
CA GLU A 111 -12.74 -1.71 26.35
C GLU A 111 -13.83 -1.47 25.30
N CYS A 112 -14.63 -2.48 25.04
CA CYS A 112 -15.77 -2.39 24.11
C CYS A 112 -16.85 -1.45 24.67
N SER A 113 -17.32 -0.50 23.86
CA SER A 113 -18.32 0.50 24.25
C SER A 113 -19.71 -0.07 24.55
N TYR A 114 -19.99 -1.33 24.15
CA TYR A 114 -21.33 -1.90 24.28
C TYR A 114 -21.54 -2.61 25.64
N HIS A 115 -20.64 -3.54 26.01
CA HIS A 115 -20.80 -4.34 27.26
C HIS A 115 -19.52 -4.35 28.10
N GLY A 116 -18.57 -3.46 27.87
CA GLY A 116 -17.36 -3.31 28.67
C GLY A 116 -16.36 -4.47 28.58
N TRP A 117 -16.47 -5.38 27.60
CA TRP A 117 -15.48 -6.42 27.41
C TRP A 117 -14.12 -5.79 27.13
N LYS A 118 -13.09 -6.20 27.87
CA LYS A 118 -11.75 -5.65 27.73
C LYS A 118 -10.81 -6.65 27.06
N PHE A 119 -10.03 -6.16 26.13
CA PHE A 119 -9.07 -6.92 25.36
C PHE A 119 -7.67 -6.34 25.51
N ASP A 120 -6.71 -7.16 25.87
CA ASP A 120 -5.28 -6.76 25.89
C ASP A 120 -4.82 -6.34 24.49
N ALA A 121 -4.26 -5.15 24.37
CA ALA A 121 -3.89 -4.56 23.08
C ALA A 121 -2.76 -5.30 22.38
N CYS A 122 -1.87 -5.97 23.12
CA CYS A 122 -0.72 -6.66 22.54
C CYS A 122 -1.00 -8.08 22.07
N SER A 123 -2.05 -8.71 22.63
CA SER A 123 -2.38 -10.12 22.34
C SER A 123 -3.78 -10.31 21.76
N GLY A 124 -4.65 -9.30 21.86
CA GLY A 124 -6.07 -9.41 21.51
C GLY A 124 -6.88 -10.30 22.45
N ARG A 125 -6.28 -10.82 23.53
CA ARG A 125 -6.93 -11.70 24.49
C ARG A 125 -7.92 -10.91 25.33
N CYS A 126 -9.11 -11.49 25.56
CA CYS A 126 -10.06 -10.94 26.51
C CYS A 126 -9.51 -11.09 27.94
N VAL A 127 -9.51 -9.99 28.70
CA VAL A 127 -9.01 -9.94 30.07
C VAL A 127 -10.12 -9.73 31.09
N GLU A 128 -11.26 -9.19 30.67
CA GLU A 128 -12.38 -8.90 31.55
C GLU A 128 -13.70 -8.92 30.78
N ILE A 129 -14.70 -9.52 31.39
CA ILE A 129 -16.12 -9.46 31.00
C ILE A 129 -16.93 -9.03 32.21
N PRO A 130 -17.35 -7.75 32.32
CA PRO A 130 -17.99 -7.23 33.54
C PRO A 130 -19.32 -7.90 33.94
N SER A 131 -20.01 -8.48 32.98
CA SER A 131 -21.31 -9.12 33.20
C SER A 131 -21.22 -10.57 33.75
N LEU A 132 -20.01 -11.14 33.86
CA LEU A 132 -19.85 -12.47 34.40
C LEU A 132 -20.08 -12.49 35.92
N SER A 133 -20.86 -13.44 36.40
CA SER A 133 -21.06 -13.71 37.80
C SER A 133 -20.06 -14.74 38.34
N SER A 134 -19.99 -14.91 39.65
CA SER A 134 -19.12 -15.90 40.28
C SER A 134 -19.53 -17.37 39.96
N HIS A 135 -20.71 -17.59 39.39
CA HIS A 135 -21.18 -18.89 38.94
C HIS A 135 -20.79 -19.25 37.50
N ASP A 136 -20.35 -18.27 36.73
CA ASP A 136 -19.98 -18.50 35.35
C ASP A 136 -18.63 -19.22 35.25
N LYS A 137 -18.60 -20.27 34.42
CA LYS A 137 -17.39 -21.08 34.16
C LYS A 137 -16.73 -20.76 32.86
N LEU A 138 -17.07 -19.61 32.23
CA LEU A 138 -16.51 -19.21 30.95
C LEU A 138 -15.01 -18.95 31.07
N ARG A 139 -14.23 -19.52 30.15
CA ARG A 139 -12.78 -19.30 30.04
C ARG A 139 -12.51 -18.03 29.23
N VAL A 140 -12.56 -16.89 29.92
CA VAL A 140 -12.33 -15.55 29.33
C VAL A 140 -10.99 -15.49 28.56
N ASP A 141 -9.99 -16.16 29.11
CA ASP A 141 -8.63 -16.25 28.52
C ASP A 141 -8.56 -16.96 27.16
N ARG A 142 -9.65 -17.64 26.73
CA ARG A 142 -9.77 -18.29 25.41
C ARG A 142 -10.52 -17.44 24.39
N ILE A 143 -10.94 -16.25 24.75
CA ILE A 143 -11.64 -15.32 23.85
C ILE A 143 -10.65 -14.31 23.31
N PHE A 144 -10.66 -14.07 22.00
CA PHE A 144 -9.76 -13.16 21.30
C PHE A 144 -10.54 -12.27 20.36
N ALA A 145 -10.14 -10.99 20.27
CA ALA A 145 -10.69 -10.02 19.31
C ALA A 145 -9.93 -9.99 17.97
N GLY A 146 -9.00 -10.93 17.75
CA GLY A 146 -8.10 -10.90 16.60
C GLY A 146 -6.97 -9.86 16.78
N HIS A 147 -5.74 -10.33 16.62
CA HIS A 147 -4.53 -9.52 16.77
C HIS A 147 -3.61 -9.81 15.59
N TYR A 148 -2.91 -8.76 15.10
CA TYR A 148 -1.99 -8.85 13.98
C TYR A 148 -0.61 -8.33 14.41
N PRO A 149 0.50 -8.98 14.00
CA PRO A 149 1.84 -8.41 14.18
C PRO A 149 1.90 -7.01 13.57
N CYS A 150 2.54 -6.11 14.30
CA CYS A 150 2.58 -4.70 13.97
C CYS A 150 4.01 -4.18 14.17
N GLU A 151 4.53 -3.46 13.19
CA GLU A 151 5.88 -2.85 13.22
C GLU A 151 5.84 -1.44 12.63
N GLU A 152 6.59 -0.52 13.23
CA GLU A 152 6.75 0.82 12.68
C GLU A 152 8.04 0.90 11.85
N ARG A 153 7.91 1.31 10.59
CA ARG A 153 9.05 1.47 9.69
C ARG A 153 8.81 2.58 8.68
N ASP A 154 9.83 3.42 8.47
CA ASP A 154 9.82 4.57 7.55
C ASP A 154 8.62 5.50 7.76
N GLY A 155 8.14 5.60 9.03
CA GLY A 155 7.03 6.43 9.45
C GLY A 155 5.64 5.92 9.09
N TYR A 156 5.52 4.64 8.78
CA TYR A 156 4.25 3.90 8.68
C TYR A 156 4.15 2.84 9.77
N VAL A 157 2.92 2.58 10.19
CA VAL A 157 2.55 1.37 10.91
C VAL A 157 2.26 0.29 9.88
N TRP A 158 3.05 -0.77 9.91
CA TRP A 158 2.87 -1.96 9.10
C TRP A 158 2.14 -3.02 9.89
N VAL A 159 1.25 -3.73 9.21
CA VAL A 159 0.49 -4.84 9.80
C VAL A 159 0.71 -6.09 8.95
N TYR A 160 1.09 -7.18 9.60
CA TYR A 160 1.21 -8.47 8.95
C TYR A 160 -0.14 -9.16 8.90
N MET A 161 -0.73 -9.21 7.70
CA MET A 161 -2.09 -9.70 7.50
C MET A 161 -2.10 -11.22 7.29
N THR A 162 -2.49 -11.96 8.31
CA THR A 162 -2.70 -13.42 8.22
C THR A 162 -4.11 -13.74 7.74
N ALA A 163 -4.25 -14.80 6.94
CA ALA A 163 -5.56 -15.28 6.48
C ALA A 163 -6.47 -15.68 7.65
N ALA A 164 -7.77 -15.52 7.48
CA ALA A 164 -8.76 -15.89 8.48
C ALA A 164 -8.62 -17.38 8.84
N GLY A 165 -8.60 -17.69 10.15
CA GLY A 165 -8.43 -19.05 10.66
C GLY A 165 -6.98 -19.58 10.64
N SER A 166 -6.03 -18.86 10.03
CA SER A 166 -4.62 -19.20 10.09
C SER A 166 -3.99 -18.71 11.38
N ARG A 167 -3.00 -19.46 11.89
CA ARG A 167 -2.18 -18.98 13.00
C ARG A 167 -1.10 -18.05 12.48
N THR A 168 -0.93 -16.90 13.11
CA THR A 168 0.24 -16.06 12.86
C THR A 168 1.51 -16.86 13.12
N PRO A 169 2.48 -16.88 12.19
CA PRO A 169 3.77 -17.52 12.43
C PRO A 169 4.43 -17.00 13.71
N ALA A 170 5.13 -17.87 14.44
CA ALA A 170 5.85 -17.50 15.66
C ALA A 170 6.91 -16.42 15.40
N THR A 171 7.47 -16.42 14.18
CA THR A 171 8.41 -15.40 13.71
C THR A 171 8.00 -14.96 12.32
N VAL A 172 7.88 -13.65 12.11
CA VAL A 172 7.70 -13.03 10.80
C VAL A 172 8.95 -12.22 10.46
N SER A 173 9.30 -12.16 9.17
CA SER A 173 10.38 -11.28 8.72
C SER A 173 10.05 -9.83 9.07
N PRO A 174 11.04 -8.94 9.27
CA PRO A 174 10.77 -7.52 9.49
C PRO A 174 9.96 -6.88 8.36
N ALA A 175 9.20 -5.84 8.69
CA ALA A 175 8.47 -5.06 7.70
C ALA A 175 9.42 -4.46 6.65
N PRO A 176 8.98 -4.31 5.38
CA PRO A 176 9.82 -3.79 4.31
C PRO A 176 10.32 -2.37 4.59
N ALA A 177 11.60 -2.14 4.32
CA ALA A 177 12.25 -0.84 4.47
C ALA A 177 12.50 -0.17 3.12
N LEU A 178 12.81 1.11 3.13
CA LEU A 178 13.39 1.80 1.99
C LEU A 178 14.73 1.15 1.59
N PRO A 179 15.07 1.05 0.30
CA PRO A 179 16.34 0.48 -0.17
C PRO A 179 17.56 1.14 0.45
N VAL A 180 17.55 2.45 0.56
CA VAL A 180 18.59 3.25 1.22
C VAL A 180 17.94 4.31 2.08
N PHE A 181 18.30 4.34 3.36
CA PHE A 181 17.82 5.35 4.29
C PHE A 181 18.88 5.72 5.31
N SER A 182 18.88 6.95 5.75
CA SER A 182 19.67 7.49 6.85
C SER A 182 18.87 8.60 7.54
N ASP A 183 19.06 8.76 8.85
CA ASP A 183 18.42 9.84 9.63
C ASP A 183 18.76 11.24 9.12
N LYS A 184 19.82 11.35 8.31
CA LYS A 184 20.22 12.59 7.66
C LYS A 184 19.44 12.88 6.36
N PHE A 185 18.64 11.94 5.86
CA PHE A 185 17.86 12.14 4.63
C PHE A 185 16.62 13.00 4.91
N LYS A 186 16.20 13.76 3.92
CA LYS A 186 14.86 14.32 3.89
C LYS A 186 13.90 13.21 3.47
N ILE A 187 12.72 13.20 4.06
CA ILE A 187 11.69 12.20 3.76
C ILE A 187 10.36 12.87 3.46
N THR A 188 9.62 12.32 2.53
CA THR A 188 8.22 12.69 2.28
C THR A 188 7.36 11.44 2.14
N ARG A 189 6.09 11.59 2.48
CA ARG A 189 5.07 10.54 2.39
C ARG A 189 3.83 11.12 1.73
N LEU A 190 3.24 10.35 0.83
CA LEU A 190 2.01 10.68 0.12
C LEU A 190 1.18 9.42 0.01
N ALA A 191 -0.14 9.57 0.00
CA ALA A 191 -1.05 8.48 -0.28
C ALA A 191 -2.20 8.98 -1.16
N CYS A 192 -2.77 8.08 -1.96
CA CYS A 192 -4.04 8.31 -2.66
C CYS A 192 -4.81 7.00 -2.78
N GLU A 193 -6.12 7.08 -2.69
CA GLU A 193 -7.02 5.96 -2.95
C GLU A 193 -7.35 5.89 -4.43
N ILE A 194 -7.47 4.67 -4.93
CA ILE A 194 -7.79 4.37 -6.33
C ILE A 194 -8.97 3.42 -6.34
N PRO A 195 -10.11 3.79 -6.93
CA PRO A 195 -11.28 2.94 -7.04
C PRO A 195 -11.05 1.86 -8.10
N SER A 196 -10.22 0.89 -7.78
CA SER A 196 -9.86 -0.22 -8.66
C SER A 196 -9.36 -1.41 -7.85
N HIS A 197 -9.43 -2.59 -8.48
CA HIS A 197 -8.83 -3.80 -7.90
C HIS A 197 -7.31 -3.63 -7.75
N VAL A 198 -6.76 -4.18 -6.66
CA VAL A 198 -5.32 -4.05 -6.33
C VAL A 198 -4.40 -4.50 -7.46
N ASP A 199 -4.77 -5.55 -8.21
CA ASP A 199 -3.95 -6.05 -9.33
C ASP A 199 -3.80 -4.99 -10.43
N GLN A 200 -4.85 -4.21 -10.72
CA GLN A 200 -4.78 -3.13 -11.70
C GLN A 200 -3.84 -2.02 -11.22
N GLY A 201 -3.93 -1.64 -9.95
CA GLY A 201 -3.01 -0.67 -9.35
C GLY A 201 -1.55 -1.15 -9.41
N ILE A 202 -1.29 -2.43 -9.15
CA ILE A 202 0.05 -3.02 -9.19
C ILE A 202 0.61 -3.03 -10.60
N ILE A 203 -0.15 -3.51 -11.61
CA ILE A 203 0.36 -3.52 -12.99
C ILE A 203 0.55 -2.10 -13.54
N GLY A 204 -0.30 -1.14 -13.14
CA GLY A 204 -0.09 0.27 -13.46
C GLY A 204 1.20 0.83 -12.86
N LEU A 205 1.54 0.48 -11.62
CA LEU A 205 2.78 0.87 -10.96
C LEU A 205 4.03 0.25 -11.62
N MET A 206 3.89 -0.92 -12.24
CA MET A 206 4.96 -1.65 -12.92
C MET A 206 5.13 -1.25 -14.38
N ASP A 207 4.15 -0.61 -14.99
CA ASP A 207 4.15 -0.27 -16.41
C ASP A 207 5.29 0.71 -16.77
N PRO A 208 6.23 0.35 -17.63
CA PRO A 208 7.32 1.23 -18.04
C PRO A 208 6.95 2.19 -19.18
N ALA A 209 5.79 2.00 -19.81
CA ALA A 209 5.43 2.65 -21.08
C ALA A 209 4.49 3.88 -20.91
N HIS A 210 3.68 3.95 -19.83
CA HIS A 210 2.67 5.00 -19.65
C HIS A 210 3.26 6.42 -19.47
N GLY A 211 4.50 6.54 -18.99
CA GLY A 211 5.08 7.81 -18.54
C GLY A 211 4.96 8.98 -19.54
N PRO A 212 5.25 8.82 -20.86
CA PRO A 212 5.11 9.91 -21.85
C PRO A 212 3.67 10.34 -22.12
N PHE A 213 2.69 9.54 -21.72
CA PHE A 213 1.27 9.75 -21.98
C PHE A 213 0.54 10.27 -20.76
N VAL A 214 0.78 9.67 -19.59
CA VAL A 214 0.15 10.01 -18.32
C VAL A 214 0.87 11.19 -17.65
N HIS A 215 2.21 11.13 -17.55
CA HIS A 215 3.03 12.12 -16.84
C HIS A 215 3.63 13.16 -17.78
N GLN A 216 2.85 13.64 -18.75
CA GLN A 216 3.34 14.65 -19.67
C GLN A 216 3.67 15.97 -18.96
N SER A 217 4.91 16.42 -19.12
CA SER A 217 5.34 17.75 -18.70
C SER A 217 6.58 18.20 -19.45
N TRP A 218 6.74 19.52 -19.58
CA TRP A 218 7.89 20.10 -20.27
C TRP A 218 9.23 19.77 -19.61
N TYR A 219 9.23 19.45 -18.34
CA TYR A 219 10.44 19.13 -17.56
C TYR A 219 10.69 17.63 -17.38
N TRP A 220 9.76 16.75 -17.77
CA TRP A 220 9.87 15.32 -17.54
C TRP A 220 9.89 14.53 -18.86
N ARG A 221 8.75 14.23 -19.41
CA ARG A 221 8.59 13.43 -20.63
C ARG A 221 7.43 13.97 -21.46
N SER A 222 7.45 13.74 -22.76
CA SER A 222 6.35 14.07 -23.67
C SER A 222 6.26 13.03 -24.78
N ARG A 223 5.18 13.06 -25.54
CA ARG A 223 5.02 12.22 -26.74
C ARG A 223 6.14 12.42 -27.77
N HIS A 224 6.72 13.60 -27.82
CA HIS A 224 7.84 13.91 -28.73
C HIS A 224 9.19 13.34 -28.24
N SER A 225 9.30 12.92 -26.99
CA SER A 225 10.51 12.32 -26.43
C SER A 225 10.51 10.78 -26.46
N ILE A 226 9.50 10.17 -27.07
CA ILE A 226 9.38 8.71 -27.17
C ILE A 226 10.52 8.15 -28.04
N HIS A 227 11.26 7.23 -27.48
CA HIS A 227 12.33 6.51 -28.17
C HIS A 227 12.35 5.06 -27.70
N GLU A 228 13.04 4.20 -28.42
CA GLU A 228 13.26 2.82 -28.04
C GLU A 228 14.16 2.74 -26.80
N LYS A 229 13.80 1.89 -25.87
CA LYS A 229 14.53 1.60 -24.63
C LYS A 229 14.80 0.13 -24.52
N GLU A 230 15.97 -0.19 -24.03
CA GLU A 230 16.38 -1.54 -23.68
C GLU A 230 16.75 -1.56 -22.21
N LYS A 231 16.19 -2.51 -21.46
CA LYS A 231 16.47 -2.70 -20.02
C LYS A 231 16.62 -4.16 -19.70
N HIS A 232 17.55 -4.45 -18.79
CA HIS A 232 17.82 -5.78 -18.31
C HIS A 232 17.04 -6.04 -17.01
N PHE A 233 16.44 -7.20 -16.93
CA PHE A 233 15.69 -7.66 -15.77
C PHE A 233 16.29 -8.98 -15.28
N GLU A 234 16.23 -9.18 -13.96
CA GLU A 234 16.70 -10.40 -13.30
C GLU A 234 15.71 -10.85 -12.23
N PRO A 235 15.61 -12.18 -11.97
CA PRO A 235 14.78 -12.67 -10.88
C PRO A 235 15.39 -12.29 -9.52
N ILE A 236 14.52 -11.96 -8.57
CA ILE A 236 14.85 -11.83 -7.16
C ILE A 236 13.82 -12.59 -6.33
N PRO A 237 14.07 -12.92 -5.06
CA PRO A 237 13.09 -13.61 -4.22
C PRO A 237 11.74 -12.88 -4.19
N ASN A 238 10.68 -13.59 -4.54
CA ASN A 238 9.29 -13.09 -4.61
C ASN A 238 9.11 -11.88 -5.55
N GLY A 239 9.94 -11.73 -6.58
CA GLY A 239 9.85 -10.56 -7.44
C GLY A 239 10.86 -10.55 -8.58
N PHE A 240 11.04 -9.39 -9.18
CA PHE A 240 12.02 -9.17 -10.23
C PHE A 240 12.62 -7.76 -10.12
N ARG A 241 13.82 -7.62 -10.64
CA ARG A 241 14.62 -6.38 -10.61
C ARG A 241 14.88 -5.89 -12.03
N MET A 242 14.60 -4.62 -12.27
CA MET A 242 15.23 -3.90 -13.38
C MET A 242 16.64 -3.54 -12.94
N SER A 243 17.63 -4.20 -13.57
CA SER A 243 19.03 -4.09 -13.19
C SER A 243 19.53 -2.63 -13.27
N ARG A 244 20.58 -2.33 -12.52
CA ARG A 244 21.14 -0.97 -12.47
C ARG A 244 21.51 -0.48 -13.85
N HIS A 245 20.99 0.70 -14.22
CA HIS A 245 21.19 1.29 -15.53
C HIS A 245 21.19 2.82 -15.46
N GLU A 246 21.68 3.48 -16.48
CA GLU A 246 21.53 4.92 -16.62
C GLU A 246 20.09 5.25 -17.04
N PRO A 247 19.41 6.19 -16.32
CA PRO A 247 18.10 6.66 -16.73
C PRO A 247 18.17 7.44 -18.03
N SER A 248 17.00 7.61 -18.67
CA SER A 248 16.88 8.40 -19.90
C SER A 248 17.44 9.83 -19.72
N SER A 249 18.29 10.26 -20.63
CA SER A 249 18.96 11.57 -20.58
C SER A 249 18.02 12.78 -20.64
N ASN A 250 16.75 12.57 -20.98
CA ASN A 250 15.79 13.66 -21.20
C ASN A 250 15.11 14.18 -19.94
N SER A 251 15.37 13.58 -18.78
CA SER A 251 14.73 13.98 -17.52
C SER A 251 15.56 15.05 -16.79
N ALA A 252 14.96 16.22 -16.57
CA ALA A 252 15.59 17.32 -15.85
C ALA A 252 16.07 16.95 -14.42
N PRO A 253 15.33 16.18 -13.61
CA PRO A 253 15.82 15.76 -12.30
C PRO A 253 17.11 14.94 -12.34
N TYR A 254 17.27 14.04 -13.31
CA TYR A 254 18.50 13.24 -13.44
C TYR A 254 19.70 14.10 -13.91
N LYS A 255 19.46 15.09 -14.80
CA LYS A 255 20.48 16.07 -15.18
C LYS A 255 20.94 16.90 -13.98
N LEU A 256 20.00 17.30 -13.13
CA LEU A 256 20.29 18.05 -11.91
C LEU A 256 21.15 17.23 -10.93
N LEU A 257 20.80 15.96 -10.70
CA LEU A 257 21.58 15.05 -9.86
C LEU A 257 23.02 14.92 -10.38
N ARG A 258 23.18 14.68 -11.69
CA ARG A 258 24.49 14.60 -12.33
C ARG A 258 25.30 15.91 -12.21
N TYR A 259 24.64 17.05 -12.36
CA TYR A 259 25.28 18.36 -12.21
C TYR A 259 25.83 18.57 -10.79
N PHE A 260 25.05 18.23 -9.75
CA PHE A 260 25.48 18.40 -8.37
C PHE A 260 26.50 17.36 -7.90
N SER A 261 26.47 16.16 -8.43
CA SER A 261 27.41 15.10 -8.02
C SER A 261 28.70 15.11 -8.81
N GLY A 262 28.67 15.61 -10.05
CA GLY A 262 29.76 15.45 -11.02
C GLY A 262 29.89 14.03 -11.61
N GLU A 263 29.00 13.09 -11.23
CA GLU A 263 29.07 11.67 -11.62
C GLU A 263 27.81 11.21 -12.36
N ALA A 264 27.93 10.08 -13.09
CA ALA A 264 26.81 9.48 -13.79
C ALA A 264 25.69 9.09 -12.81
N THR A 265 24.46 9.33 -13.22
CA THR A 265 23.27 8.90 -12.43
C THR A 265 22.87 7.49 -12.85
N THR A 266 22.61 6.62 -11.89
CA THR A 266 22.11 5.28 -12.13
C THR A 266 20.83 5.04 -11.34
N THR A 267 19.95 4.17 -11.86
CA THR A 267 18.74 3.73 -11.17
C THR A 267 18.63 2.20 -11.17
N MET A 268 18.01 1.66 -10.15
CA MET A 268 17.66 0.26 -9.99
C MET A 268 16.24 0.19 -9.42
N ILE A 269 15.43 -0.73 -9.92
CA ILE A 269 14.03 -0.85 -9.51
C ILE A 269 13.72 -2.31 -9.21
N ASP A 270 13.23 -2.58 -8.00
CA ASP A 270 12.71 -3.88 -7.59
C ASP A 270 11.19 -3.87 -7.57
N PHE A 271 10.60 -4.93 -8.06
CA PHE A 271 9.18 -5.24 -7.92
C PHE A 271 9.04 -6.49 -7.08
N VAL A 272 8.40 -6.39 -5.91
CA VAL A 272 8.34 -7.46 -4.91
C VAL A 272 6.90 -7.70 -4.48
N LEU A 273 6.48 -8.98 -4.47
CA LEU A 273 5.19 -9.35 -3.88
C LEU A 273 5.11 -8.93 -2.40
N PRO A 274 3.95 -8.58 -1.92
CA PRO A 274 2.66 -8.65 -2.61
C PRO A 274 2.40 -7.46 -3.54
N ASN A 275 3.04 -6.28 -3.36
CA ASN A 275 2.52 -5.04 -3.88
C ASN A 275 3.53 -3.90 -3.97
N MET A 276 4.82 -4.18 -3.94
CA MET A 276 5.85 -3.14 -3.75
C MET A 276 6.67 -2.87 -5.01
N ARG A 277 6.93 -1.58 -5.25
CA ARG A 277 7.98 -1.09 -6.13
C ARG A 277 8.99 -0.29 -5.30
N LEU A 278 10.22 -0.73 -5.32
CA LEU A 278 11.33 -0.10 -4.63
C LEU A 278 12.26 0.51 -5.67
N GLU A 279 12.67 1.75 -5.49
CA GLU A 279 13.58 2.42 -6.43
C GLU A 279 14.76 3.05 -5.69
N GLU A 280 15.92 2.82 -6.24
CA GLU A 280 17.17 3.42 -5.80
C GLU A 280 17.78 4.21 -6.96
N ILE A 281 18.02 5.49 -6.74
CA ILE A 281 18.73 6.35 -7.66
C ILE A 281 20.00 6.84 -6.98
N ARG A 282 21.13 6.67 -7.65
CA ARG A 282 22.44 7.08 -7.17
C ARG A 282 23.16 7.94 -8.19
N SER A 283 23.83 8.99 -7.70
CA SER A 283 24.74 9.84 -8.48
C SER A 283 25.88 10.28 -7.55
N GLY A 284 27.01 9.58 -7.63
CA GLY A 284 28.11 9.73 -6.67
C GLY A 284 27.67 9.51 -5.22
N HIS A 285 27.83 10.55 -4.40
CA HIS A 285 27.41 10.57 -2.99
C HIS A 285 25.92 10.94 -2.79
N LEU A 286 25.21 11.28 -3.86
CA LEU A 286 23.80 11.64 -3.81
C LEU A 286 22.94 10.40 -4.00
N TRP A 287 21.91 10.30 -3.14
CA TRP A 287 20.97 9.19 -3.11
C TRP A 287 19.54 9.70 -3.12
N PHE A 288 18.71 9.01 -3.86
CA PHE A 288 17.26 9.06 -3.75
C PHE A 288 16.74 7.63 -3.65
N SER A 289 15.90 7.38 -2.69
CA SER A 289 15.31 6.08 -2.45
C SER A 289 13.80 6.22 -2.31
N SER A 290 13.03 5.37 -2.95
CA SER A 290 11.58 5.38 -2.83
C SER A 290 10.98 3.99 -2.70
N ARG A 291 9.81 3.94 -2.06
CA ARG A 291 8.93 2.78 -1.99
C ARG A 291 7.52 3.25 -2.34
N ALA A 292 6.92 2.60 -3.33
CA ALA A 292 5.50 2.68 -3.62
C ALA A 292 4.87 1.32 -3.32
N THR A 293 3.75 1.31 -2.58
CA THR A 293 2.96 0.12 -2.31
C THR A 293 1.53 0.34 -2.77
N VAL A 294 0.93 -0.68 -3.37
CA VAL A 294 -0.50 -0.69 -3.71
C VAL A 294 -1.22 -1.58 -2.70
N THR A 295 -1.79 -0.97 -1.68
CA THR A 295 -2.42 -1.66 -0.55
C THR A 295 -3.88 -1.96 -0.86
N PRO A 296 -4.33 -3.22 -0.85
CA PRO A 296 -5.74 -3.56 -1.02
C PRO A 296 -6.53 -3.12 0.20
N VAL A 297 -7.51 -2.24 -0.01
CA VAL A 297 -8.47 -1.80 1.01
C VAL A 297 -9.72 -2.69 0.94
N ARG A 298 -10.35 -2.74 -0.23
CA ARG A 298 -11.47 -3.61 -0.61
C ARG A 298 -11.23 -4.16 -2.01
N ARG A 299 -12.11 -5.03 -2.49
CA ARG A 299 -12.01 -5.59 -3.85
C ARG A 299 -11.99 -4.53 -4.95
N ASP A 300 -12.73 -3.46 -4.74
CA ASP A 300 -12.93 -2.34 -5.67
C ASP A 300 -12.11 -1.09 -5.31
N LEU A 301 -11.31 -1.15 -4.26
CA LEU A 301 -10.56 -0.02 -3.76
C LEU A 301 -9.16 -0.45 -3.30
N CYS A 302 -8.14 0.17 -3.85
CA CYS A 302 -6.78 0.09 -3.34
C CYS A 302 -6.23 1.47 -3.00
N ARG A 303 -5.14 1.51 -2.24
CA ARG A 303 -4.45 2.73 -1.84
C ARG A 303 -2.99 2.65 -2.25
N ILE A 304 -2.50 3.68 -2.94
CA ILE A 304 -1.06 3.85 -3.15
C ILE A 304 -0.48 4.62 -1.98
N ASP A 305 0.51 4.03 -1.31
CA ASP A 305 1.35 4.70 -0.32
C ASP A 305 2.75 4.89 -0.92
N PHE A 306 3.17 6.14 -1.07
CA PHE A 306 4.46 6.53 -1.63
C PHE A 306 5.33 7.19 -0.56
N VAL A 307 6.51 6.63 -0.36
CA VAL A 307 7.55 7.18 0.52
C VAL A 307 8.80 7.43 -0.28
N ALA A 308 9.38 8.60 -0.14
CA ALA A 308 10.67 8.92 -0.75
C ALA A 308 11.60 9.58 0.28
N ALA A 309 12.87 9.20 0.21
CA ALA A 309 13.93 9.75 1.05
C ALA A 309 15.16 10.09 0.21
N TRP A 310 15.84 11.20 0.52
CA TRP A 310 16.99 11.67 -0.26
C TRP A 310 17.93 12.55 0.57
N ASN A 311 19.15 12.71 0.07
CA ASN A 311 20.16 13.59 0.67
C ASN A 311 20.54 14.79 -0.18
N LEU A 312 19.94 14.96 -1.37
CA LEU A 312 20.16 16.12 -2.24
C LEU A 312 19.55 17.38 -1.60
N VAL A 313 20.28 18.51 -1.70
CA VAL A 313 19.86 19.86 -1.26
C VAL A 313 19.13 19.88 0.10
N ARG A 314 19.53 19.01 1.01
CA ARG A 314 18.88 18.83 2.34
C ARG A 314 18.91 20.11 3.19
N TRP A 315 19.80 21.05 2.89
CA TRP A 315 19.92 22.36 3.53
C TRP A 315 18.83 23.35 3.09
N MET A 316 18.17 23.10 1.96
CA MET A 316 17.12 23.98 1.44
C MET A 316 15.78 23.70 2.16
N PRO A 317 15.18 24.69 2.84
CA PRO A 317 13.94 24.44 3.61
C PRO A 317 12.74 24.10 2.74
N LEU A 318 12.70 24.61 1.49
CA LEU A 318 11.58 24.40 0.58
C LEU A 318 11.70 23.11 -0.26
N VAL A 319 12.78 22.34 -0.13
CA VAL A 319 12.97 21.13 -0.97
C VAL A 319 11.88 20.08 -0.75
N VAL A 320 11.46 19.86 0.49
CA VAL A 320 10.40 18.90 0.80
C VAL A 320 9.03 19.35 0.27
N PRO A 321 8.55 20.58 0.52
CA PRO A 321 7.28 21.06 -0.06
C PRO A 321 7.26 21.02 -1.59
N ILE A 322 8.36 21.42 -2.24
CA ILE A 322 8.47 21.40 -3.71
C ILE A 322 8.38 19.96 -4.20
N PHE A 323 9.20 19.06 -3.67
CA PHE A 323 9.18 17.65 -4.05
C PHE A 323 7.78 17.04 -3.83
N ARG A 324 7.15 17.35 -2.68
CA ARG A 324 5.81 16.86 -2.34
C ARG A 324 4.77 17.33 -3.37
N ALA A 325 4.84 18.55 -3.84
CA ALA A 325 3.94 19.07 -4.87
C ALA A 325 4.09 18.30 -6.20
N PHE A 326 5.34 18.04 -6.61
CA PHE A 326 5.61 17.21 -7.79
C PHE A 326 5.10 15.78 -7.64
N ALA A 327 5.45 15.12 -6.55
CA ALA A 327 5.03 13.75 -6.30
C ALA A 327 3.48 13.63 -6.19
N LYS A 328 2.82 14.62 -5.56
CA LYS A 328 1.35 14.68 -5.52
C LYS A 328 0.76 14.76 -6.94
N ARG A 329 1.32 15.60 -7.81
CA ARG A 329 0.86 15.71 -9.21
C ARG A 329 0.99 14.39 -9.96
N PHE A 330 2.10 13.66 -9.80
CA PHE A 330 2.29 12.34 -10.38
C PHE A 330 1.21 11.36 -9.91
N LEU A 331 1.03 11.24 -8.60
CA LEU A 331 0.00 10.35 -8.03
C LEU A 331 -1.41 10.71 -8.49
N THR A 332 -1.73 12.01 -8.60
CA THR A 332 -3.04 12.44 -9.10
C THR A 332 -3.25 12.04 -10.56
N GLN A 333 -2.25 12.13 -11.41
CA GLN A 333 -2.33 11.70 -12.81
C GLN A 333 -2.55 10.19 -12.94
N ASP A 334 -1.85 9.38 -12.11
CA ASP A 334 -2.09 7.94 -12.04
C ASP A 334 -3.49 7.63 -11.55
N GLN A 335 -3.93 8.30 -10.48
CA GLN A 335 -5.27 8.15 -9.92
C GLN A 335 -6.36 8.44 -10.97
N GLU A 336 -6.27 9.57 -11.68
CA GLU A 336 -7.21 9.92 -12.74
C GLU A 336 -7.24 8.87 -13.86
N THR A 337 -6.08 8.33 -14.23
CA THR A 337 -5.97 7.29 -15.25
C THR A 337 -6.64 6.01 -14.79
N MET A 338 -6.41 5.61 -13.54
CA MET A 338 -7.00 4.41 -12.96
C MET A 338 -8.52 4.54 -12.76
N ILE A 339 -9.03 5.73 -12.42
CA ILE A 339 -10.47 6.00 -12.36
C ILE A 339 -11.11 5.79 -13.75
N ARG A 340 -10.49 6.32 -14.80
CA ARG A 340 -10.98 6.13 -16.18
C ARG A 340 -10.89 4.67 -16.62
N GLN A 341 -9.84 3.96 -16.23
CA GLN A 341 -9.69 2.52 -16.48
C GLN A 341 -10.78 1.73 -15.77
N ALA A 342 -11.07 2.03 -14.50
CA ALA A 342 -12.10 1.36 -13.72
C ALA A 342 -13.47 1.47 -14.41
N ALA A 343 -13.84 2.68 -14.88
CA ALA A 343 -15.08 2.89 -15.65
C ALA A 343 -15.14 2.07 -16.94
N GLY A 344 -14.00 1.91 -17.64
CA GLY A 344 -13.94 1.04 -18.83
C GLY A 344 -14.08 -0.45 -18.49
N LEU A 345 -13.52 -0.88 -17.36
CA LEU A 345 -13.56 -2.28 -16.90
C LEU A 345 -14.98 -2.73 -16.47
N GLU A 346 -15.88 -1.82 -16.12
CA GLU A 346 -17.29 -2.12 -15.82
C GLU A 346 -18.01 -2.77 -17.01
N HIS A 347 -17.54 -2.54 -18.23
CA HIS A 347 -18.12 -3.08 -19.46
C HIS A 347 -17.51 -4.40 -19.93
N ASP A 348 -16.73 -5.07 -19.07
CA ASP A 348 -16.08 -6.34 -19.35
C ASP A 348 -15.32 -6.41 -20.71
N PRO A 349 -14.40 -5.46 -20.97
CA PRO A 349 -13.68 -5.41 -22.24
C PRO A 349 -12.71 -6.59 -22.37
N HIS A 350 -12.48 -7.03 -23.61
CA HIS A 350 -11.41 -7.96 -23.89
C HIS A 350 -10.04 -7.25 -23.76
N LEU A 351 -9.30 -7.58 -22.70
CA LEU A 351 -7.99 -7.00 -22.43
C LEU A 351 -6.87 -7.78 -23.14
N MET A 352 -5.85 -7.06 -23.58
CA MET A 352 -4.67 -7.65 -24.21
C MET A 352 -3.40 -7.09 -23.56
N LEU A 353 -2.52 -7.98 -23.10
CA LEU A 353 -1.16 -7.67 -22.70
C LEU A 353 -0.20 -8.03 -23.82
N ILE A 354 0.52 -7.02 -24.33
CA ILE A 354 1.52 -7.22 -25.38
C ILE A 354 2.84 -7.76 -24.81
N ASP A 355 3.78 -8.13 -25.68
CA ASP A 355 5.09 -8.56 -25.23
C ASP A 355 5.96 -7.37 -24.82
N ASP A 356 7.05 -7.64 -24.14
CA ASP A 356 8.06 -6.70 -23.64
C ASP A 356 7.51 -5.53 -22.79
N ALA A 357 6.69 -4.64 -23.34
CA ALA A 357 6.13 -3.51 -22.59
C ALA A 357 5.27 -3.97 -21.39
N ASP A 358 4.45 -5.04 -21.57
CA ASP A 358 3.60 -5.59 -20.52
C ASP A 358 4.19 -6.85 -19.86
N ARG A 359 5.44 -7.20 -20.17
CA ARG A 359 6.12 -8.34 -19.54
C ARG A 359 6.16 -8.25 -18.02
N PRO A 360 6.40 -7.09 -17.38
CA PRO A 360 6.33 -6.95 -15.94
C PRO A 360 4.95 -7.32 -15.36
N ALA A 361 3.86 -6.95 -16.03
CA ALA A 361 2.50 -7.33 -15.63
C ALA A 361 2.29 -8.85 -15.74
N LYS A 362 2.74 -9.47 -16.84
CA LYS A 362 2.68 -10.93 -17.02
C LYS A 362 3.47 -11.67 -15.93
N TRP A 363 4.65 -11.17 -15.56
CA TRP A 363 5.46 -11.72 -14.47
C TRP A 363 4.77 -11.57 -13.11
N TYR A 364 4.14 -10.45 -12.84
CA TYR A 364 3.39 -10.25 -11.61
C TYR A 364 2.28 -11.30 -11.45
N PHE A 365 1.45 -11.50 -12.48
CA PHE A 365 0.39 -12.51 -12.42
C PHE A 365 0.93 -13.92 -12.27
N ALA A 366 2.01 -14.26 -12.98
CA ALA A 366 2.66 -15.55 -12.85
C ALA A 366 3.25 -15.76 -11.44
N LEU A 367 3.94 -14.77 -10.87
CA LEU A 367 4.45 -14.81 -9.49
C LEU A 367 3.32 -15.02 -8.49
N LYS A 368 2.21 -14.28 -8.63
CA LYS A 368 1.04 -14.41 -7.76
C LYS A 368 0.42 -15.81 -7.84
N ALA A 369 0.22 -16.32 -9.05
CA ALA A 369 -0.34 -17.66 -9.28
C ALA A 369 0.57 -18.74 -8.70
N ASN A 370 1.87 -18.71 -9.01
CA ASN A 370 2.85 -19.67 -8.53
C ASN A 370 3.02 -19.66 -7.01
N LEU A 371 2.90 -18.47 -6.38
CA LEU A 371 2.91 -18.37 -4.93
C LEU A 371 1.68 -19.04 -4.31
N LEU A 372 0.49 -18.83 -4.86
CA LEU A 372 -0.74 -19.44 -4.37
C LEU A 372 -0.71 -20.97 -4.58
N GLU A 373 -0.21 -21.44 -5.72
CA GLU A 373 -0.01 -22.86 -6.00
C GLU A 373 1.00 -23.50 -5.03
N SER A 374 2.14 -22.84 -4.79
CA SER A 374 3.14 -23.27 -3.82
C SER A 374 2.56 -23.42 -2.41
N ARG A 375 1.74 -22.49 -1.98
CA ARG A 375 1.07 -22.55 -0.66
C ARG A 375 0.05 -23.70 -0.57
N ASN A 376 -0.68 -23.95 -1.64
CA ASN A 376 -1.68 -25.01 -1.70
C ASN A 376 -1.05 -26.41 -1.78
N SER A 377 0.04 -26.54 -2.53
CA SER A 377 0.72 -27.82 -2.76
C SER A 377 1.80 -28.13 -1.70
N GLY A 378 2.30 -27.12 -0.98
CA GLY A 378 3.47 -27.24 -0.10
C GLY A 378 4.80 -27.38 -0.84
N LEU A 379 4.82 -27.25 -2.16
CA LEU A 379 6.02 -27.30 -2.98
C LEU A 379 6.69 -25.92 -3.06
N PRO A 380 8.00 -25.83 -3.31
CA PRO A 380 8.69 -24.56 -3.53
C PRO A 380 8.05 -23.76 -4.67
N MET A 381 7.95 -22.44 -4.52
CA MET A 381 7.41 -21.56 -5.55
C MET A 381 8.32 -21.59 -6.81
N ALA A 382 7.75 -21.95 -7.95
CA ALA A 382 8.42 -21.85 -9.24
C ALA A 382 8.52 -20.37 -9.65
N HIS A 383 9.73 -19.88 -9.90
CA HIS A 383 9.92 -18.50 -10.35
C HIS A 383 9.65 -18.38 -11.86
N PRO A 384 8.81 -17.44 -12.34
CA PRO A 384 8.47 -17.32 -13.77
C PRO A 384 9.64 -16.83 -14.64
N ILE A 385 10.67 -16.26 -14.01
CA ILE A 385 11.88 -15.77 -14.67
C ILE A 385 13.02 -16.72 -14.28
N THR A 386 13.59 -17.42 -15.25
CA THR A 386 14.63 -18.44 -15.03
C THR A 386 16.06 -17.91 -15.15
N GLY A 387 16.23 -16.66 -15.58
CA GLY A 387 17.52 -16.01 -15.75
C GLY A 387 17.36 -14.56 -16.20
N PRO A 388 18.45 -13.80 -16.40
CA PRO A 388 18.38 -12.42 -16.90
C PRO A 388 17.67 -12.32 -18.24
N VAL A 389 16.80 -11.33 -18.40
CA VAL A 389 16.00 -11.08 -19.60
C VAL A 389 16.16 -9.63 -20.01
N THR A 390 16.29 -9.38 -21.31
CA THR A 390 16.31 -8.03 -21.88
C THR A 390 14.96 -7.72 -22.50
N LEU A 391 14.32 -6.64 -22.07
CA LEU A 391 13.06 -6.15 -22.62
C LEU A 391 13.30 -4.87 -23.42
N ARG A 392 12.53 -4.71 -24.50
CA ARG A 392 12.57 -3.54 -25.39
C ARG A 392 11.17 -2.95 -25.56
N TRP A 393 11.06 -1.66 -25.38
CA TRP A 393 9.79 -0.93 -25.59
C TRP A 393 10.06 0.51 -25.97
N ARG A 394 9.02 1.21 -26.42
CA ARG A 394 9.10 2.64 -26.73
C ARG A 394 8.35 3.46 -25.69
N SER A 395 9.05 4.37 -25.03
CA SER A 395 8.43 5.31 -24.09
C SER A 395 9.25 6.59 -23.89
#